data_07f4dca0ee5ab997e65f1bc38428617b
#
_entry.id   07f4dca0ee5ab997e65f1bc38428617b
#
_cell.length_a   1.000
_cell.length_b   1.000
_cell.length_c   1.000
_cell.angle_alpha   90.00
_cell.angle_beta   90.00
_cell.angle_gamma   90.00
#
_symmetry.space_group_name_H-M   'P 1'
#
loop_
_entity.id
_entity.type
_entity.pdbx_description
1 polymer ?
#
loop_
_entity_poly.entity_id
_entity_poly.type
_entity_poly.pdbx_seq_one_letter_code
_entity_poly.pdbx_strand_id
1 'polypeptide(L)'
;VIKFLKNFTDMEIEDIKKIENENINDLKILLANQTTSMLHGKKTAENSEQAAKEAFSGNSLGSNLPSIKIDSKDIHEKLDIIDLILLSKLEKSKSEIRRLIKGNAVKINDKVISDEKLIVSNEFFNENYLKLSIGKKRHLKIELN
;
A
#
# COMPACT_ATOMS: atom_id res chain seq x y z
N VAL A 1 21.84 -9.72 -5.64
CA VAL A 1 22.02 -8.79 -4.51
C VAL A 1 23.43 -8.85 -3.99
N ILE A 2 24.00 -10.03 -3.67
CA ILE A 2 25.34 -10.22 -3.11
C ILE A 2 26.43 -9.48 -3.88
N LYS A 3 26.43 -9.58 -5.24
CA LYS A 3 27.38 -8.83 -6.07
C LYS A 3 27.30 -7.31 -5.85
N PHE A 4 26.09 -6.79 -5.63
CA PHE A 4 25.91 -5.36 -5.37
C PHE A 4 26.34 -4.96 -3.97
N LEU A 5 26.11 -5.80 -2.95
CA LEU A 5 26.65 -5.58 -1.61
C LEU A 5 28.19 -5.46 -1.65
N LYS A 6 28.86 -6.36 -2.38
CA LYS A 6 30.34 -6.33 -2.54
C LYS A 6 30.87 -5.10 -3.26
N ASN A 7 30.09 -4.52 -4.19
CA ASN A 7 30.58 -3.45 -5.06
C ASN A 7 30.13 -2.05 -4.61
N PHE A 8 29.05 -1.94 -3.84
CA PHE A 8 28.40 -0.67 -3.54
C PHE A 8 28.17 -0.44 -2.04
N THR A 9 28.81 -1.25 -1.17
CA THR A 9 28.77 -1.02 0.28
C THR A 9 30.18 -1.17 0.86
N ASP A 10 30.41 -0.60 2.04
CA ASP A 10 31.65 -0.73 2.80
C ASP A 10 31.66 -1.99 3.70
N MET A 11 30.76 -2.96 3.44
CA MET A 11 30.68 -4.19 4.22
C MET A 11 31.87 -5.09 3.92
N GLU A 12 32.43 -5.68 4.98
CA GLU A 12 33.50 -6.68 4.84
C GLU A 12 33.01 -7.92 4.08
N ILE A 13 33.89 -8.45 3.21
CA ILE A 13 33.53 -9.62 2.37
C ILE A 13 33.14 -10.83 3.22
N GLU A 14 33.74 -10.97 4.41
CA GLU A 14 33.44 -12.06 5.33
C GLU A 14 32.02 -11.96 5.90
N ASP A 15 31.55 -10.75 6.19
CA ASP A 15 30.19 -10.53 6.69
C ASP A 15 29.15 -10.75 5.58
N ILE A 16 29.47 -10.35 4.35
CA ILE A 16 28.61 -10.62 3.19
C ILE A 16 28.46 -12.13 2.93
N LYS A 17 29.53 -12.90 3.14
CA LYS A 17 29.46 -14.38 3.02
C LYS A 17 28.56 -15.03 4.08
N LYS A 18 28.51 -14.48 5.30
CA LYS A 18 27.66 -15.01 6.37
C LYS A 18 26.17 -14.90 6.04
N ILE A 19 25.79 -13.86 5.31
CA ILE A 19 24.40 -13.56 4.94
C ILE A 19 24.02 -14.04 3.54
N GLU A 20 24.92 -14.72 2.83
CA GLU A 20 24.72 -15.12 1.42
C GLU A 20 23.46 -15.96 1.19
N ASN A 21 23.06 -16.75 2.18
CA ASN A 21 21.90 -17.64 2.12
C ASN A 21 20.64 -17.06 2.76
N GLU A 22 20.64 -15.80 3.18
CA GLU A 22 19.46 -15.14 3.74
C GLU A 22 18.40 -14.84 2.68
N ASN A 23 17.22 -14.46 3.16
CA ASN A 23 16.09 -14.12 2.28
C ASN A 23 16.48 -12.97 1.34
N ILE A 24 16.21 -13.14 0.05
CA ILE A 24 16.60 -12.18 -0.98
C ILE A 24 15.94 -10.79 -0.76
N ASN A 25 14.77 -10.71 -0.12
CA ASN A 25 14.14 -9.44 0.18
C ASN A 25 14.85 -8.72 1.32
N ASP A 26 15.31 -9.44 2.34
CA ASP A 26 16.08 -8.88 3.45
C ASP A 26 17.42 -8.36 2.95
N LEU A 27 18.06 -9.10 2.06
CA LEU A 27 19.30 -8.65 1.39
C LEU A 27 19.10 -7.39 0.53
N LYS A 28 17.93 -7.22 -0.10
CA LYS A 28 17.61 -6.00 -0.84
C LYS A 28 17.39 -4.81 0.10
N ILE A 29 16.73 -5.02 1.22
CA ILE A 29 16.54 -4.00 2.25
C ILE A 29 17.90 -3.58 2.82
N LEU A 30 18.75 -4.54 3.15
CA LEU A 30 20.10 -4.28 3.64
C LEU A 30 20.92 -3.46 2.64
N LEU A 31 20.91 -3.84 1.35
CA LEU A 31 21.61 -3.09 0.29
C LEU A 31 21.10 -1.65 0.20
N ALA A 32 19.77 -1.46 0.20
CA ALA A 32 19.17 -0.13 0.13
C ALA A 32 19.58 0.73 1.34
N ASN A 33 19.54 0.17 2.54
CA ASN A 33 19.92 0.87 3.76
C ASN A 33 21.40 1.24 3.78
N GLN A 34 22.29 0.33 3.40
CA GLN A 34 23.73 0.59 3.34
C GLN A 34 24.04 1.71 2.34
N THR A 35 23.53 1.62 1.11
CA THR A 35 23.77 2.64 0.09
C THR A 35 23.16 4.00 0.45
N THR A 36 21.95 4.02 1.06
CA THR A 36 21.33 5.27 1.52
C THR A 36 22.13 5.87 2.69
N SER A 37 22.60 5.03 3.60
CA SER A 37 23.42 5.47 4.74
C SER A 37 24.74 6.12 4.29
N MET A 38 25.40 5.54 3.29
CA MET A 38 26.65 6.08 2.73
C MET A 38 26.44 7.45 2.07
N LEU A 39 25.34 7.65 1.36
CA LEU A 39 25.07 8.89 0.62
C LEU A 39 24.41 9.98 1.48
N HIS A 40 23.51 9.63 2.38
CA HIS A 40 22.63 10.55 3.08
C HIS A 40 22.75 10.48 4.61
N GLY A 41 23.59 9.60 5.11
CA GLY A 41 23.81 9.37 6.54
C GLY A 41 22.81 8.37 7.14
N LYS A 42 23.22 7.78 8.26
CA LYS A 42 22.52 6.68 8.95
C LYS A 42 21.09 7.05 9.34
N LYS A 43 20.88 8.24 9.92
CA LYS A 43 19.56 8.71 10.36
C LYS A 43 18.56 8.81 9.20
N THR A 44 19.01 9.24 8.03
CA THR A 44 18.15 9.32 6.83
C THR A 44 17.79 7.93 6.32
N ALA A 45 18.73 6.99 6.35
CA ALA A 45 18.48 5.60 5.97
C ALA A 45 17.44 4.94 6.90
N GLU A 46 17.59 5.10 8.22
CA GLU A 46 16.63 4.59 9.21
C GLU A 46 15.22 5.19 9.03
N ASN A 47 15.11 6.51 8.81
CA ASN A 47 13.82 7.16 8.54
C ASN A 47 13.17 6.64 7.25
N SER A 48 13.97 6.44 6.20
CA SER A 48 13.48 5.93 4.92
C SER A 48 13.02 4.46 5.03
N GLU A 49 13.75 3.64 5.78
CA GLU A 49 13.35 2.26 6.06
C GLU A 49 12.05 2.21 6.86
N GLN A 50 11.92 3.05 7.89
CA GLN A 50 10.71 3.12 8.70
C GLN A 50 9.50 3.55 7.85
N ALA A 51 9.64 4.59 7.04
CA ALA A 51 8.60 5.04 6.12
C ALA A 51 8.20 3.94 5.12
N ALA A 52 9.18 3.18 4.60
CA ALA A 52 8.91 2.06 3.72
C ALA A 52 8.16 0.93 4.46
N LYS A 53 8.60 0.57 5.67
CA LYS A 53 7.90 -0.44 6.50
C LYS A 53 6.45 -0.02 6.78
N GLU A 54 6.21 1.23 7.11
CA GLU A 54 4.86 1.77 7.32
C GLU A 54 4.02 1.72 6.05
N ALA A 55 4.57 2.04 4.90
CA ALA A 55 3.87 2.00 3.62
C ALA A 55 3.53 0.57 3.16
N PHE A 56 4.37 -0.42 3.48
CA PHE A 56 4.23 -1.81 3.03
C PHE A 56 3.67 -2.76 4.10
N SER A 57 3.76 -2.42 5.39
CA SER A 57 3.05 -3.17 6.43
C SER A 57 1.56 -2.87 6.29
N GLY A 58 0.76 -3.86 5.90
CA GLY A 58 -0.67 -3.72 5.60
C GLY A 58 -1.55 -3.13 6.71
N ASN A 59 -0.97 -2.60 7.78
CA ASN A 59 -1.65 -1.95 8.92
C ASN A 59 -1.46 -0.44 8.98
N SER A 60 -0.59 0.15 8.19
CA SER A 60 -0.50 1.60 8.11
C SER A 60 -1.08 2.08 6.80
N LEU A 61 -2.16 2.79 6.90
CA LEU A 61 -2.54 3.74 5.86
C LEU A 61 -1.33 4.65 5.70
N GLY A 62 -0.55 4.42 4.65
CA GLY A 62 0.57 5.30 4.36
C GLY A 62 0.07 6.73 4.50
N SER A 63 0.72 7.52 5.33
CA SER A 63 0.39 8.94 5.58
C SER A 63 0.35 9.78 4.29
N ASN A 64 0.75 9.20 3.16
CA ASN A 64 0.82 9.80 1.83
C ASN A 64 -0.16 9.20 0.80
N LEU A 65 -1.17 8.41 1.21
CA LEU A 65 -2.20 8.01 0.26
C LEU A 65 -3.04 9.22 -0.14
N PRO A 66 -3.34 9.40 -1.44
CA PRO A 66 -4.32 10.39 -1.84
C PRO A 66 -5.63 10.13 -1.09
N SER A 67 -6.26 11.17 -0.56
CA SER A 67 -7.51 11.06 0.18
C SER A 67 -8.63 11.83 -0.50
N ILE A 68 -9.84 11.32 -0.36
CA ILE A 68 -11.08 12.04 -0.67
C ILE A 68 -11.98 12.02 0.54
N LYS A 69 -12.81 13.03 0.66
CA LYS A 69 -13.88 13.11 1.66
C LYS A 69 -15.21 12.82 1.00
N ILE A 70 -16.03 12.02 1.66
CA ILE A 70 -17.41 11.76 1.27
C ILE A 70 -18.33 12.12 2.44
N ASP A 71 -19.53 12.57 2.13
CA ASP A 71 -20.51 12.89 3.17
C ASP A 71 -21.10 11.61 3.77
N SER A 72 -21.27 11.59 5.10
CA SER A 72 -21.92 10.48 5.81
C SER A 72 -23.35 10.21 5.27
N LYS A 73 -24.00 11.20 4.68
CA LYS A 73 -25.31 11.07 4.05
C LYS A 73 -25.30 10.10 2.87
N ASP A 74 -24.23 10.10 2.06
CA ASP A 74 -24.10 9.23 0.89
C ASP A 74 -24.11 7.75 1.31
N ILE A 75 -23.55 7.44 2.49
CA ILE A 75 -23.55 6.07 3.03
C ILE A 75 -24.94 5.67 3.53
N HIS A 76 -25.69 6.59 4.13
CA HIS A 76 -27.05 6.33 4.58
C HIS A 76 -28.03 6.08 3.42
N GLU A 77 -27.74 6.62 2.23
CA GLU A 77 -28.51 6.39 0.99
C GLU A 77 -28.19 5.07 0.26
N LYS A 78 -27.52 4.10 0.93
CA LYS A 78 -27.13 2.80 0.38
C LYS A 78 -26.13 2.87 -0.78
N LEU A 79 -25.03 3.54 -0.55
CA LEU A 79 -23.92 3.62 -1.48
C LEU A 79 -23.39 2.21 -1.83
N ASP A 80 -23.50 1.78 -3.08
CA ASP A 80 -22.90 0.51 -3.51
C ASP A 80 -21.41 0.68 -3.84
N ILE A 81 -20.69 -0.45 -3.90
CA ILE A 81 -19.24 -0.47 -4.16
C ILE A 81 -18.87 0.14 -5.51
N ILE A 82 -19.76 0.02 -6.51
CA ILE A 82 -19.51 0.56 -7.86
C ILE A 82 -19.57 2.08 -7.80
N ASP A 83 -20.58 2.64 -7.14
CA ASP A 83 -20.74 4.07 -7.01
C ASP A 83 -19.66 4.68 -6.10
N LEU A 84 -19.23 3.98 -5.04
CA LEU A 84 -18.07 4.38 -4.24
C LEU A 84 -16.81 4.50 -5.10
N ILE A 85 -16.54 3.51 -5.97
CA ILE A 85 -15.36 3.53 -6.85
C ILE A 85 -15.47 4.67 -7.88
N LEU A 86 -16.65 4.96 -8.40
CA LEU A 86 -16.86 6.10 -9.29
C LEU A 86 -16.62 7.44 -8.58
N LEU A 87 -17.16 7.62 -7.38
CA LEU A 87 -16.93 8.80 -6.54
C LEU A 87 -15.44 8.99 -6.22
N SER A 88 -14.73 7.90 -6.00
CA SER A 88 -13.29 7.92 -5.77
C SER A 88 -12.46 8.36 -6.98
N LYS A 89 -13.03 8.39 -8.17
CA LYS A 89 -12.37 8.66 -9.45
C LYS A 89 -11.21 7.71 -9.78
N LEU A 90 -11.08 6.60 -9.06
CA LEU A 90 -10.08 5.56 -9.36
C LEU A 90 -10.39 4.82 -10.67
N GLU A 91 -11.68 4.75 -11.01
CA GLU A 91 -12.16 4.23 -12.28
C GLU A 91 -13.38 5.02 -12.75
N LYS A 92 -13.57 5.13 -14.06
CA LYS A 92 -14.63 5.97 -14.66
C LYS A 92 -15.76 5.15 -15.28
N SER A 93 -15.57 3.86 -15.48
CA SER A 93 -16.51 2.98 -16.18
C SER A 93 -17.10 1.93 -15.25
N LYS A 94 -18.43 1.93 -15.11
CA LYS A 94 -19.14 0.89 -14.35
C LYS A 94 -18.88 -0.52 -14.88
N SER A 95 -18.70 -0.69 -16.18
CA SER A 95 -18.40 -1.98 -16.80
C SER A 95 -17.01 -2.48 -16.40
N GLU A 96 -16.02 -1.58 -16.40
CA GLU A 96 -14.66 -1.92 -15.98
C GLU A 96 -14.59 -2.22 -14.48
N ILE A 97 -15.32 -1.46 -13.65
CA ILE A 97 -15.42 -1.74 -12.21
C ILE A 97 -15.96 -3.14 -11.95
N ARG A 98 -17.04 -3.56 -12.65
CA ARG A 98 -17.56 -4.92 -12.54
C ARG A 98 -16.55 -5.98 -12.94
N ARG A 99 -15.78 -5.72 -14.01
CA ARG A 99 -14.70 -6.62 -14.45
C ARG A 99 -13.61 -6.74 -13.40
N LEU A 100 -13.22 -5.62 -12.76
CA LEU A 100 -12.22 -5.59 -11.70
C LEU A 100 -12.69 -6.33 -10.43
N ILE A 101 -13.96 -6.18 -10.06
CA ILE A 101 -14.56 -6.91 -8.93
C ILE A 101 -14.55 -8.42 -9.22
N LYS A 102 -15.03 -8.85 -10.39
CA LYS A 102 -15.01 -10.27 -10.81
C LYS A 102 -13.58 -10.84 -10.89
N GLY A 103 -12.60 -10.00 -11.22
CA GLY A 103 -11.19 -10.36 -11.24
C GLY A 103 -10.50 -10.31 -9.86
N ASN A 104 -11.24 -10.13 -8.75
CA ASN A 104 -10.71 -10.01 -7.39
C ASN A 104 -9.65 -8.90 -7.24
N ALA A 105 -9.74 -7.87 -8.07
CA ALA A 105 -8.80 -6.76 -8.09
C ALA A 105 -9.20 -5.61 -7.15
N VAL A 106 -10.42 -5.61 -6.63
CA VAL A 106 -10.94 -4.58 -5.70
C VAL A 106 -10.80 -5.07 -4.27
N LYS A 107 -10.27 -4.21 -3.39
CA LYS A 107 -10.15 -4.49 -1.96
C LYS A 107 -10.61 -3.28 -1.14
N ILE A 108 -11.28 -3.57 -0.03
CA ILE A 108 -11.59 -2.62 1.03
C ILE A 108 -10.84 -3.08 2.29
N ASN A 109 -10.03 -2.21 2.88
CA ASN A 109 -9.21 -2.53 4.06
C ASN A 109 -8.44 -3.84 3.89
N ASP A 110 -7.82 -4.01 2.70
CA ASP A 110 -7.06 -5.18 2.25
C ASP A 110 -7.87 -6.49 2.07
N LYS A 111 -9.18 -6.48 2.35
CA LYS A 111 -10.09 -7.60 2.07
C LYS A 111 -10.61 -7.53 0.64
N VAL A 112 -10.52 -8.64 -0.09
CA VAL A 112 -11.01 -8.74 -1.48
C VAL A 112 -12.54 -8.64 -1.50
N ILE A 113 -13.05 -7.83 -2.41
CA ILE A 113 -14.49 -7.68 -2.68
C ILE A 113 -14.79 -8.38 -4.00
N SER A 114 -15.68 -9.38 -3.93
CA SER A 114 -16.15 -10.17 -5.08
C SER A 114 -17.63 -9.95 -5.42
N ASP A 115 -18.38 -9.27 -4.54
CA ASP A 115 -19.79 -8.96 -4.76
C ASP A 115 -19.95 -7.56 -5.34
N GLU A 116 -20.48 -7.47 -6.57
CA GLU A 116 -20.73 -6.19 -7.25
C GLU A 116 -21.92 -5.40 -6.68
N LYS A 117 -22.75 -6.05 -5.85
CA LYS A 117 -23.92 -5.44 -5.17
C LYS A 117 -23.64 -5.10 -3.70
N LEU A 118 -22.37 -5.19 -3.28
CA LEU A 118 -22.00 -4.87 -1.90
C LEU A 118 -22.40 -3.43 -1.57
N ILE A 119 -23.20 -3.26 -0.53
CA ILE A 119 -23.53 -1.95 0.04
C ILE A 119 -22.47 -1.61 1.05
N VAL A 120 -21.85 -0.45 0.90
CA VAL A 120 -20.82 0.04 1.80
C VAL A 120 -21.50 0.69 3.00
N SER A 121 -21.34 0.08 4.17
CA SER A 121 -21.87 0.55 5.45
C SER A 121 -20.75 1.19 6.30
N ASN A 122 -21.14 1.84 7.39
CA ASN A 122 -20.19 2.42 8.34
C ASN A 122 -19.22 1.38 8.95
N GLU A 123 -19.58 0.10 8.95
CA GLU A 123 -18.73 -0.99 9.44
C GLU A 123 -17.42 -1.16 8.67
N PHE A 124 -17.36 -0.68 7.41
CA PHE A 124 -16.15 -0.69 6.61
C PHE A 124 -15.19 0.44 6.97
N PHE A 125 -15.65 1.44 7.72
CA PHE A 125 -14.83 2.57 8.14
C PHE A 125 -14.21 2.32 9.51
N ASN A 126 -12.88 2.36 9.57
CA ASN A 126 -12.12 2.31 10.81
C ASN A 126 -11.72 3.76 11.15
N GLU A 127 -12.06 4.26 12.34
CA GLU A 127 -11.71 5.63 12.76
C GLU A 127 -12.07 6.70 11.70
N ASN A 128 -13.27 6.61 11.10
CA ASN A 128 -13.79 7.49 10.06
C ASN A 128 -13.08 7.41 8.68
N TYR A 129 -12.31 6.38 8.42
CA TYR A 129 -11.71 6.20 7.10
C TYR A 129 -11.80 4.75 6.59
N LEU A 130 -11.70 4.62 5.28
CA LEU A 130 -11.69 3.36 4.56
C LEU A 130 -10.57 3.38 3.52
N LYS A 131 -9.79 2.31 3.43
CA LYS A 131 -8.79 2.13 2.38
C LYS A 131 -9.41 1.38 1.21
N LEU A 132 -9.54 2.06 0.07
CA LEU A 132 -9.94 1.45 -1.19
C LEU A 132 -8.72 1.17 -2.05
N SER A 133 -8.62 -0.05 -2.58
CA SER A 133 -7.51 -0.47 -3.43
C SER A 133 -8.02 -1.13 -4.71
N ILE A 134 -7.44 -0.78 -5.86
CA ILE A 134 -7.73 -1.38 -7.15
C ILE A 134 -6.44 -1.88 -7.79
N GLY A 135 -6.32 -3.21 -7.89
CA GLY A 135 -5.09 -3.86 -8.34
C GLY A 135 -3.94 -3.67 -7.35
N LYS A 136 -2.71 -3.62 -7.87
CA LYS A 136 -1.48 -3.57 -7.06
C LYS A 136 -0.95 -2.15 -6.81
N LYS A 137 -1.45 -1.15 -7.54
CA LYS A 137 -0.82 0.19 -7.58
C LYS A 137 -1.77 1.34 -7.24
N ARG A 138 -3.08 1.14 -7.33
CA ARG A 138 -4.07 2.21 -7.11
C ARG A 138 -4.68 2.06 -5.73
N HIS A 139 -4.34 2.98 -4.85
CA HIS A 139 -4.82 3.01 -3.46
C HIS A 139 -5.32 4.40 -3.13
N LEU A 140 -6.40 4.48 -2.37
CA LEU A 140 -7.03 5.73 -1.97
C LEU A 140 -7.55 5.60 -0.53
N LYS A 141 -7.41 6.65 0.25
CA LYS A 141 -8.04 6.80 1.55
C LYS A 141 -9.37 7.56 1.36
N ILE A 142 -10.47 7.00 1.83
CA ILE A 142 -11.78 7.64 1.83
C ILE A 142 -12.11 8.00 3.28
N GLU A 143 -12.33 9.29 3.52
CA GLU A 143 -12.65 9.83 4.84
C GLU A 143 -14.12 10.26 4.90
N LEU A 144 -14.76 10.01 6.05
CA LEU A 144 -16.10 10.50 6.33
C LEU A 144 -16.04 11.92 6.89
N ASN A 145 -16.92 12.77 6.35
CA ASN A 145 -17.17 14.10 6.89
C ASN A 145 -18.24 14.04 7.95
#